data_4b4483c5390c944536e7055dc2d05028
#
_entry.id   4b4483c5390c944536e7055dc2d05028
#
_cell.length_a   1.000
_cell.length_b   1.000
_cell.length_c   1.000
_cell.angle_alpha   90.00
_cell.angle_beta   90.00
_cell.angle_gamma   90.00
#
_symmetry.space_group_name_H-M   'P 1'
#
loop_
_entity.id
_entity.type
_entity.pdbx_description
1 polymer ?
#
loop_
_entity_poly.entity_id
_entity_poly.type
_entity_poly.pdbx_seq_one_letter_code
_entity_poly.pdbx_strand_id
1 'polypeptide(L)'
;MTQRFPLPREGREFTAVEGVSFGVGAGEFVSIVGPSGCGKSTLLGLVAGLVPVTAGRITLDGQPVSGVNPRLGFVFQRDALFPWKTVAQNVGLPLLFRGVDAASAGPRVAEWIARIGLTGFERYHPHQLSGGMRKRVALAMTMVYDPEIVLMDEPFGALDVQTRNLMENDLLDIWAQFRRTVVFVTHDLEEAIALSDRIVVMTASPGRIKAIYPIDLPRPRSVTEIRFHPDFGRLYETIWKDLKDEVRVGYERSQKSLPG
;
A
#
# COMPACT_ATOMS: atom_id res chain seq x y z
N MET A 1 -8.93 -15.42 -7.71
CA MET A 1 -9.09 -15.87 -6.32
C MET A 1 -10.33 -15.25 -5.69
N THR A 2 -10.93 -15.90 -4.70
CA THR A 2 -12.14 -15.45 -3.97
C THR A 2 -11.88 -15.58 -2.47
N GLN A 3 -12.32 -14.60 -1.69
CA GLN A 3 -12.22 -14.62 -0.23
C GLN A 3 -13.58 -14.42 0.41
N ARG A 4 -13.92 -15.33 1.33
CA ARG A 4 -15.12 -15.31 2.15
C ARG A 4 -14.75 -15.33 3.62
N PHE A 5 -15.52 -14.64 4.41
CA PHE A 5 -15.41 -14.64 5.87
C PHE A 5 -16.70 -15.13 6.50
N PRO A 6 -16.63 -16.01 7.50
CA PRO A 6 -17.82 -16.44 8.22
C PRO A 6 -18.41 -15.27 9.02
N LEU A 7 -19.73 -15.17 9.03
CA LEU A 7 -20.51 -14.30 9.91
C LEU A 7 -21.18 -15.18 10.99
N PRO A 8 -20.51 -15.48 12.12
CA PRO A 8 -20.96 -16.48 13.07
C PRO A 8 -22.35 -16.21 13.67
N ARG A 9 -22.71 -14.91 13.81
CA ARG A 9 -24.02 -14.50 14.38
C ARG A 9 -25.18 -14.70 13.41
N GLU A 10 -24.91 -14.84 12.12
CA GLU A 10 -25.93 -14.90 11.09
C GLU A 10 -25.97 -16.25 10.36
N GLY A 11 -25.03 -17.16 10.65
CA GLY A 11 -24.90 -18.44 9.94
C GLY A 11 -24.63 -18.32 8.44
N ARG A 12 -24.14 -17.14 8.00
CA ARG A 12 -23.86 -16.80 6.60
C ARG A 12 -22.38 -16.51 6.39
N GLU A 13 -21.95 -16.45 5.13
CA GLU A 13 -20.63 -15.99 4.73
C GLU A 13 -20.73 -14.60 4.08
N PHE A 14 -19.75 -13.76 4.37
CA PHE A 14 -19.52 -12.49 3.69
C PHE A 14 -18.43 -12.66 2.64
N THR A 15 -18.73 -12.40 1.38
CA THR A 15 -17.74 -12.40 0.30
C THR A 15 -17.10 -11.03 0.20
N ALA A 16 -15.84 -10.93 0.60
CA ALA A 16 -15.08 -9.68 0.55
C ALA A 16 -14.59 -9.37 -0.86
N VAL A 17 -13.98 -10.37 -1.52
CA VAL A 17 -13.52 -10.26 -2.92
C VAL A 17 -13.92 -11.53 -3.68
N GLU A 18 -14.27 -11.37 -4.97
CA GLU A 18 -14.78 -12.45 -5.78
C GLU A 18 -14.18 -12.45 -7.19
N GLY A 19 -13.62 -13.60 -7.60
CA GLY A 19 -13.12 -13.81 -8.95
C GLY A 19 -11.96 -12.88 -9.34
N VAL A 20 -11.24 -12.28 -8.39
CA VAL A 20 -10.13 -11.37 -8.68
C VAL A 20 -8.96 -12.11 -9.31
N SER A 21 -8.51 -11.64 -10.49
CA SER A 21 -7.38 -12.24 -11.22
C SER A 21 -6.63 -11.15 -12.01
N PHE A 22 -5.37 -10.89 -11.65
CA PHE A 22 -4.43 -10.05 -12.39
C PHE A 22 -3.00 -10.42 -12.02
N GLY A 23 -2.04 -10.02 -12.85
CA GLY A 23 -0.62 -10.17 -12.56
C GLY A 23 0.03 -8.81 -12.31
N VAL A 24 1.15 -8.81 -11.60
CA VAL A 24 2.01 -7.64 -11.39
C VAL A 24 3.41 -8.02 -11.85
N GLY A 25 4.00 -7.21 -12.72
CA GLY A 25 5.35 -7.41 -13.25
C GLY A 25 6.43 -7.05 -12.21
N ALA A 26 7.62 -7.65 -12.35
CA ALA A 26 8.76 -7.28 -11.53
C ALA A 26 9.14 -5.81 -11.74
N GLY A 27 9.33 -5.06 -10.64
CA GLY A 27 9.64 -3.64 -10.67
C GLY A 27 8.48 -2.72 -11.08
N GLU A 28 7.26 -3.26 -11.27
CA GLU A 28 6.07 -2.49 -11.60
C GLU A 28 5.46 -1.84 -10.36
N PHE A 29 4.95 -0.62 -10.52
CA PHE A 29 4.17 0.08 -9.51
C PHE A 29 2.68 -0.01 -9.90
N VAL A 30 1.90 -0.83 -9.19
CA VAL A 30 0.47 -1.03 -9.44
C VAL A 30 -0.35 -0.47 -8.31
N SER A 31 -1.28 0.44 -8.62
CA SER A 31 -2.28 0.90 -7.66
C SER A 31 -3.59 0.13 -7.80
N ILE A 32 -4.25 -0.08 -6.67
CA ILE A 32 -5.59 -0.65 -6.59
C ILE A 32 -6.51 0.42 -6.00
N VAL A 33 -7.51 0.85 -6.76
CA VAL A 33 -8.48 1.86 -6.35
C VAL A 33 -9.90 1.26 -6.30
N GLY A 34 -10.73 1.82 -5.45
CA GLY A 34 -12.12 1.39 -5.30
C GLY A 34 -12.75 1.97 -4.04
N PRO A 35 -14.08 1.86 -3.88
CA PRO A 35 -14.79 2.41 -2.73
C PRO A 35 -14.33 1.79 -1.41
N SER A 36 -14.60 2.48 -0.30
CA SER A 36 -14.34 1.93 1.04
C SER A 36 -15.11 0.62 1.24
N GLY A 37 -14.46 -0.35 1.89
CA GLY A 37 -15.07 -1.67 2.15
C GLY A 37 -15.16 -2.61 0.94
N CYS A 38 -14.59 -2.28 -0.23
CA CYS A 38 -14.61 -3.17 -1.40
C CYS A 38 -13.60 -4.33 -1.34
N GLY A 39 -12.79 -4.43 -0.28
CA GLY A 39 -11.86 -5.54 -0.08
C GLY A 39 -10.41 -5.28 -0.49
N LYS A 40 -9.99 -4.03 -0.70
CA LYS A 40 -8.58 -3.67 -1.07
C LYS A 40 -7.56 -4.16 -0.03
N SER A 41 -7.77 -3.81 1.25
CA SER A 41 -6.91 -4.26 2.35
C SER A 41 -6.95 -5.78 2.54
N THR A 42 -8.12 -6.40 2.32
CA THR A 42 -8.26 -7.86 2.29
C THR A 42 -7.37 -8.46 1.21
N LEU A 43 -7.40 -7.89 0.01
CA LEU A 43 -6.56 -8.34 -1.11
C LEU A 43 -5.07 -8.26 -0.77
N LEU A 44 -4.60 -7.15 -0.17
CA LEU A 44 -3.22 -7.04 0.30
C LEU A 44 -2.88 -8.08 1.37
N GLY A 45 -3.78 -8.31 2.32
CA GLY A 45 -3.61 -9.33 3.37
C GLY A 45 -3.50 -10.76 2.80
N LEU A 46 -4.25 -11.06 1.74
CA LEU A 46 -4.16 -12.33 1.01
C LEU A 46 -2.82 -12.47 0.28
N VAL A 47 -2.36 -11.41 -0.41
CA VAL A 47 -1.06 -11.39 -1.09
C VAL A 47 0.09 -11.52 -0.08
N ALA A 48 -0.04 -10.90 1.09
CA ALA A 48 0.95 -11.01 2.17
C ALA A 48 0.98 -12.39 2.86
N GLY A 49 -0.02 -13.24 2.57
CA GLY A 49 -0.17 -14.54 3.25
C GLY A 49 -0.63 -14.43 4.70
N LEU A 50 -1.16 -13.27 5.12
CA LEU A 50 -1.72 -13.05 6.46
C LEU A 50 -3.10 -13.70 6.63
N VAL A 51 -3.79 -13.90 5.50
CA VAL A 51 -5.11 -14.53 5.45
C VAL A 51 -5.06 -15.63 4.39
N PRO A 52 -5.54 -16.85 4.68
CA PRO A 52 -5.60 -17.92 3.68
C PRO A 52 -6.68 -17.63 2.63
N VAL A 53 -6.42 -17.99 1.37
CA VAL A 53 -7.39 -17.84 0.27
C VAL A 53 -8.49 -18.87 0.39
N THR A 54 -9.78 -18.47 0.31
CA THR A 54 -10.92 -19.39 0.35
C THR A 54 -11.05 -20.21 -0.93
N ALA A 55 -10.83 -19.61 -2.11
CA ALA A 55 -10.87 -20.30 -3.39
C ALA A 55 -9.97 -19.64 -4.43
N GLY A 56 -9.33 -20.44 -5.27
CA GLY A 56 -8.33 -20.00 -6.23
C GLY A 56 -6.93 -20.02 -5.62
N ARG A 57 -6.02 -19.21 -6.17
CA ARG A 57 -4.61 -19.15 -5.71
C ARG A 57 -4.00 -17.79 -5.94
N ILE A 58 -2.97 -17.48 -5.15
CA ILE A 58 -2.03 -16.39 -5.36
C ILE A 58 -0.67 -17.01 -5.55
N THR A 59 0.09 -16.55 -6.53
CA THR A 59 1.44 -17.06 -6.81
C THR A 59 2.44 -15.91 -6.82
N LEU A 60 3.64 -16.19 -6.35
CA LEU A 60 4.82 -15.34 -6.44
C LEU A 60 5.88 -16.10 -7.24
N ASP A 61 6.28 -15.57 -8.40
CA ASP A 61 7.18 -16.26 -9.35
C ASP A 61 6.74 -17.71 -9.63
N GLY A 62 5.43 -17.89 -9.85
CA GLY A 62 4.84 -19.20 -10.12
C GLY A 62 4.62 -20.10 -8.91
N GLN A 63 5.18 -19.76 -7.73
CA GLN A 63 5.03 -20.53 -6.50
C GLN A 63 3.80 -20.06 -5.70
N PRO A 64 2.97 -20.96 -5.18
CA PRO A 64 1.83 -20.59 -4.35
C PRO A 64 2.27 -19.86 -3.08
N VAL A 65 1.54 -18.79 -2.74
CA VAL A 65 1.70 -18.11 -1.44
C VAL A 65 1.02 -18.95 -0.37
N SER A 66 1.79 -19.44 0.60
CA SER A 66 1.32 -20.18 1.77
C SER A 66 1.93 -19.57 3.03
N GLY A 67 1.16 -18.70 3.72
CA GLY A 67 1.64 -17.97 4.89
C GLY A 67 2.52 -16.76 4.54
N VAL A 68 3.07 -16.15 5.59
CA VAL A 68 3.87 -14.92 5.46
C VAL A 68 5.15 -15.17 4.70
N ASN A 69 5.38 -14.40 3.64
CA ASN A 69 6.56 -14.52 2.80
C ASN A 69 7.61 -13.44 3.19
N PRO A 70 8.86 -13.84 3.54
CA PRO A 70 9.91 -12.91 3.96
C PRO A 70 10.40 -11.97 2.83
N ARG A 71 10.08 -12.24 1.56
CA ARG A 71 10.39 -11.38 0.42
C ARG A 71 9.46 -10.15 0.34
N LEU A 72 8.36 -10.14 1.11
CA LEU A 72 7.37 -9.07 1.11
C LEU A 72 7.64 -8.07 2.22
N GLY A 73 7.51 -6.78 1.89
CA GLY A 73 7.37 -5.67 2.82
C GLY A 73 5.90 -5.23 2.91
N PHE A 74 5.45 -4.82 4.08
CA PHE A 74 4.08 -4.33 4.27
C PHE A 74 4.09 -2.99 5.02
N VAL A 75 3.58 -1.94 4.36
CA VAL A 75 3.32 -0.64 4.97
C VAL A 75 1.84 -0.55 5.28
N PHE A 76 1.50 -0.54 6.56
CA PHE A 76 0.12 -0.50 7.02
C PHE A 76 -0.46 0.91 6.98
N GLN A 77 -1.78 1.01 6.91
CA GLN A 77 -2.51 2.27 7.02
C GLN A 77 -2.18 3.01 8.33
N ARG A 78 -2.08 2.29 9.45
CA ARG A 78 -1.51 2.80 10.71
C ARG A 78 -0.01 2.61 10.69
N ASP A 79 0.73 3.48 11.38
CA ASP A 79 2.20 3.51 11.33
C ASP A 79 2.88 2.22 11.82
N ALA A 80 2.18 1.40 12.60
CA ALA A 80 2.65 0.12 13.17
C ALA A 80 4.02 0.21 13.90
N LEU A 81 4.37 1.41 14.39
CA LEU A 81 5.58 1.63 15.17
C LEU A 81 5.41 1.17 16.62
N PHE A 82 6.47 0.63 17.19
CA PHE A 82 6.50 0.26 18.60
C PHE A 82 6.71 1.54 19.45
N PRO A 83 5.72 1.97 20.24
CA PRO A 83 5.76 3.28 20.91
C PRO A 83 6.85 3.37 21.99
N TRP A 84 7.30 2.25 22.53
CA TRP A 84 8.37 2.16 23.52
C TRP A 84 9.78 2.03 22.92
N LYS A 85 9.89 2.01 21.60
CA LYS A 85 11.16 1.95 20.87
C LYS A 85 11.47 3.29 20.23
N THR A 86 12.76 3.62 20.15
CA THR A 86 13.23 4.81 19.43
C THR A 86 13.11 4.63 17.91
N VAL A 87 13.32 5.70 17.14
CA VAL A 87 13.38 5.66 15.67
C VAL A 87 14.37 4.58 15.20
N ALA A 88 15.62 4.64 15.68
CA ALA A 88 16.64 3.66 15.29
C ALA A 88 16.26 2.22 15.65
N GLN A 89 15.65 2.02 16.83
CA GLN A 89 15.19 0.71 17.27
C GLN A 89 14.01 0.20 16.45
N ASN A 90 13.07 1.07 16.03
CA ASN A 90 11.98 0.70 15.15
C ASN A 90 12.50 0.29 13.78
N VAL A 91 13.34 1.13 13.15
CA VAL A 91 13.93 0.83 11.84
C VAL A 91 14.76 -0.47 11.87
N GLY A 92 15.53 -0.70 12.95
CA GLY A 92 16.38 -1.89 13.05
C GLY A 92 15.66 -3.19 13.41
N LEU A 93 14.42 -3.10 13.91
CA LEU A 93 13.70 -4.27 14.42
C LEU A 93 13.50 -5.41 13.42
N PRO A 94 13.15 -5.17 12.14
CA PRO A 94 13.02 -6.23 11.15
C PRO A 94 14.34 -6.96 10.87
N LEU A 95 15.47 -6.27 10.95
CA LEU A 95 16.80 -6.89 10.78
C LEU A 95 17.09 -7.83 11.95
N LEU A 96 16.76 -7.40 13.18
CA LEU A 96 16.91 -8.23 14.37
C LEU A 96 16.10 -9.54 14.25
N PHE A 97 14.82 -9.46 13.83
CA PHE A 97 13.98 -10.65 13.66
C PHE A 97 14.46 -11.58 12.53
N ARG A 98 15.25 -11.06 11.60
CA ARG A 98 15.90 -11.82 10.52
C ARG A 98 17.26 -12.37 10.92
N GLY A 99 17.70 -12.18 12.17
CA GLY A 99 18.97 -12.67 12.69
C GLY A 99 20.19 -11.90 12.18
N VAL A 100 20.01 -10.69 11.64
CA VAL A 100 21.12 -9.83 11.23
C VAL A 100 21.83 -9.33 12.49
N ASP A 101 23.13 -9.52 12.57
CA ASP A 101 23.94 -9.07 13.70
C ASP A 101 23.98 -7.54 13.82
N ALA A 102 24.23 -7.04 15.03
CA ALA A 102 24.18 -5.62 15.32
C ALA A 102 25.22 -4.79 14.56
N ALA A 103 26.39 -5.39 14.25
CA ALA A 103 27.46 -4.71 13.51
C ALA A 103 27.06 -4.46 12.06
N SER A 104 26.35 -5.42 11.44
CA SER A 104 25.81 -5.30 10.09
C SER A 104 24.51 -4.47 10.05
N ALA A 105 23.68 -4.53 11.08
CA ALA A 105 22.40 -3.81 11.13
C ALA A 105 22.61 -2.32 11.33
N GLY A 106 23.55 -1.90 12.19
CA GLY A 106 23.77 -0.48 12.55
C GLY A 106 23.96 0.44 11.35
N PRO A 107 24.90 0.19 10.45
CA PRO A 107 25.11 1.01 9.25
C PRO A 107 23.88 1.11 8.36
N ARG A 108 23.14 0.01 8.14
CA ARG A 108 21.91 -0.01 7.33
C ARG A 108 20.80 0.84 7.97
N VAL A 109 20.65 0.77 9.28
CA VAL A 109 19.68 1.59 10.02
C VAL A 109 20.03 3.08 9.88
N ALA A 110 21.31 3.44 10.07
CA ALA A 110 21.77 4.83 9.94
C ALA A 110 21.55 5.35 8.51
N GLU A 111 21.86 4.54 7.50
CA GLU A 111 21.64 4.88 6.09
C GLU A 111 20.15 5.15 5.81
N TRP A 112 19.24 4.27 6.25
CA TRP A 112 17.82 4.47 6.04
C TRP A 112 17.27 5.68 6.79
N ILE A 113 17.73 5.95 8.03
CA ILE A 113 17.36 7.16 8.77
C ILE A 113 17.78 8.42 8.01
N ALA A 114 18.99 8.42 7.45
CA ALA A 114 19.47 9.53 6.62
C ALA A 114 18.63 9.70 5.35
N ARG A 115 18.31 8.60 4.63
CA ARG A 115 17.50 8.60 3.41
C ARG A 115 16.10 9.18 3.61
N ILE A 116 15.48 8.89 4.75
CA ILE A 116 14.16 9.43 5.09
C ILE A 116 14.22 10.83 5.73
N GLY A 117 15.41 11.47 5.77
CA GLY A 117 15.60 12.82 6.28
C GLY A 117 15.40 12.96 7.78
N LEU A 118 15.69 11.92 8.57
CA LEU A 118 15.52 11.90 10.03
C LEU A 118 16.84 11.80 10.79
N THR A 119 17.96 12.21 10.19
CA THR A 119 19.25 12.35 10.89
C THR A 119 19.09 13.30 12.08
N GLY A 120 19.56 12.88 13.26
CA GLY A 120 19.40 13.61 14.52
C GLY A 120 18.15 13.20 15.32
N PHE A 121 17.25 12.39 14.74
CA PHE A 121 16.05 11.90 15.42
C PHE A 121 16.16 10.43 15.85
N GLU A 122 17.33 9.80 15.78
CA GLU A 122 17.55 8.36 16.00
C GLU A 122 17.06 7.91 17.38
N ARG A 123 17.18 8.79 18.40
CA ARG A 123 16.82 8.51 19.79
C ARG A 123 15.41 8.94 20.17
N TYR A 124 14.67 9.58 19.25
CA TYR A 124 13.29 10.02 19.50
C TYR A 124 12.33 8.83 19.48
N HIS A 125 11.27 8.94 20.26
CA HIS A 125 10.17 7.97 20.28
C HIS A 125 9.02 8.40 19.35
N PRO A 126 8.15 7.48 18.87
CA PRO A 126 7.06 7.80 17.96
C PRO A 126 6.15 8.94 18.40
N HIS A 127 5.89 9.07 19.70
CA HIS A 127 5.04 10.14 20.27
C HIS A 127 5.68 11.55 20.18
N GLN A 128 6.98 11.64 19.94
CA GLN A 128 7.72 12.90 19.77
C GLN A 128 7.82 13.35 18.30
N LEU A 129 7.28 12.55 17.36
CA LEU A 129 7.36 12.77 15.92
C LEU A 129 6.05 13.31 15.37
N SER A 130 6.13 14.11 14.29
CA SER A 130 4.96 14.46 13.48
C SER A 130 4.37 13.23 12.76
N GLY A 131 3.14 13.34 12.22
CA GLY A 131 2.52 12.28 11.43
C GLY A 131 3.37 11.85 10.23
N GLY A 132 3.89 12.82 9.47
CA GLY A 132 4.77 12.55 8.33
C GLY A 132 6.08 11.88 8.74
N MET A 133 6.71 12.34 9.84
CA MET A 133 7.92 11.68 10.36
C MET A 133 7.66 10.22 10.75
N ARG A 134 6.52 9.92 11.40
CA ARG A 134 6.17 8.52 11.72
C ARG A 134 6.00 7.67 10.47
N LYS A 135 5.35 8.20 9.42
CA LYS A 135 5.21 7.49 8.13
C LYS A 135 6.56 7.22 7.47
N ARG A 136 7.49 8.18 7.52
CA ARG A 136 8.87 7.97 7.04
C ARG A 136 9.58 6.85 7.82
N VAL A 137 9.43 6.81 9.15
CA VAL A 137 9.99 5.71 9.97
C VAL A 137 9.37 4.37 9.58
N ALA A 138 8.05 4.30 9.39
CA ALA A 138 7.36 3.07 8.97
C ALA A 138 7.83 2.60 7.58
N LEU A 139 8.05 3.52 6.65
CA LEU A 139 8.62 3.21 5.33
C LEU A 139 10.05 2.66 5.47
N ALA A 140 10.93 3.35 6.22
CA ALA A 140 12.30 2.87 6.45
C ALA A 140 12.34 1.51 7.14
N MET A 141 11.47 1.28 8.14
CA MET A 141 11.31 -0.01 8.82
C MET A 141 10.93 -1.14 7.83
N THR A 142 10.13 -0.81 6.81
CA THR A 142 9.76 -1.78 5.76
C THR A 142 10.90 -1.97 4.75
N MET A 143 11.62 -0.92 4.39
CA MET A 143 12.63 -0.98 3.32
C MET A 143 14.01 -1.44 3.80
N VAL A 144 14.31 -1.34 5.11
CA VAL A 144 15.65 -1.64 5.66
C VAL A 144 16.14 -3.06 5.42
N TYR A 145 15.24 -4.03 5.29
CA TYR A 145 15.59 -5.42 5.00
C TYR A 145 15.52 -5.79 3.51
N ASP A 146 15.36 -4.77 2.64
CA ASP A 146 15.43 -4.89 1.19
C ASP A 146 14.40 -5.86 0.59
N PRO A 147 13.08 -5.64 0.82
CA PRO A 147 12.04 -6.51 0.28
C PRO A 147 11.99 -6.41 -1.24
N GLU A 148 11.66 -7.52 -1.92
CA GLU A 148 11.49 -7.55 -3.37
C GLU A 148 10.16 -6.94 -3.81
N ILE A 149 9.14 -7.09 -2.97
CA ILE A 149 7.79 -6.60 -3.21
C ILE A 149 7.34 -5.81 -1.98
N VAL A 150 6.76 -4.64 -2.20
CA VAL A 150 6.22 -3.78 -1.15
C VAL A 150 4.71 -3.64 -1.33
N LEU A 151 3.98 -4.04 -0.32
CA LEU A 151 2.52 -3.88 -0.22
C LEU A 151 2.24 -2.66 0.64
N MET A 152 1.40 -1.74 0.17
CA MET A 152 1.09 -0.50 0.86
C MET A 152 -0.42 -0.31 0.96
N ASP A 153 -0.94 -0.23 2.19
CA ASP A 153 -2.37 -0.07 2.46
C ASP A 153 -2.67 1.37 2.92
N GLU A 154 -3.14 2.22 2.01
CA GLU A 154 -3.47 3.63 2.23
C GLU A 154 -2.42 4.38 3.10
N PRO A 155 -1.12 4.30 2.76
CA PRO A 155 -0.05 4.72 3.67
C PRO A 155 -0.10 6.21 4.01
N PHE A 156 -0.68 7.04 3.16
CA PHE A 156 -0.70 8.50 3.29
C PHE A 156 -2.07 9.10 3.60
N GLY A 157 -3.12 8.27 3.73
CA GLY A 157 -4.50 8.72 3.89
C GLY A 157 -4.79 9.64 5.10
N ALA A 158 -3.98 9.55 6.16
CA ALA A 158 -4.13 10.35 7.38
C ALA A 158 -3.30 11.66 7.39
N LEU A 159 -2.57 11.96 6.31
CA LEU A 159 -1.73 13.15 6.20
C LEU A 159 -2.48 14.33 5.57
N ASP A 160 -2.12 15.54 5.96
CA ASP A 160 -2.54 16.74 5.23
C ASP A 160 -1.96 16.75 3.81
N VAL A 161 -2.58 17.52 2.91
CA VAL A 161 -2.27 17.52 1.48
C VAL A 161 -0.80 17.84 1.19
N GLN A 162 -0.20 18.80 1.91
CA GLN A 162 1.18 19.22 1.65
C GLN A 162 2.16 18.15 2.08
N THR A 163 2.00 17.62 3.30
CA THR A 163 2.82 16.54 3.82
C THR A 163 2.67 15.28 2.95
N ARG A 164 1.45 14.97 2.48
CA ARG A 164 1.18 13.85 1.57
C ARG A 164 1.98 13.98 0.27
N ASN A 165 1.90 15.12 -0.42
CA ASN A 165 2.63 15.35 -1.67
C ASN A 165 4.15 15.16 -1.49
N LEU A 166 4.71 15.62 -0.37
CA LEU A 166 6.13 15.41 -0.05
C LEU A 166 6.45 13.91 0.12
N MET A 167 5.60 13.19 0.87
CA MET A 167 5.79 11.75 1.11
C MET A 167 5.65 10.91 -0.17
N GLU A 168 4.74 11.29 -1.06
CA GLU A 168 4.55 10.65 -2.36
C GLU A 168 5.77 10.86 -3.27
N ASN A 169 6.36 12.07 -3.28
CA ASN A 169 7.61 12.33 -4.00
C ASN A 169 8.77 11.53 -3.39
N ASP A 170 8.93 11.52 -2.06
CA ASP A 170 9.94 10.70 -1.38
C ASP A 170 9.80 9.21 -1.77
N LEU A 171 8.56 8.70 -1.85
CA LEU A 171 8.28 7.33 -2.28
C LEU A 171 8.69 7.08 -3.73
N LEU A 172 8.39 8.02 -4.64
CA LEU A 172 8.81 7.93 -6.05
C LEU A 172 10.33 7.90 -6.19
N ASP A 173 11.05 8.72 -5.43
CA ASP A 173 12.52 8.76 -5.43
C ASP A 173 13.12 7.44 -4.93
N ILE A 174 12.59 6.91 -3.82
CA ILE A 174 12.97 5.60 -3.29
C ILE A 174 12.67 4.51 -4.32
N TRP A 175 11.47 4.52 -4.91
CA TRP A 175 11.09 3.53 -5.91
C TRP A 175 11.97 3.61 -7.18
N ALA A 176 12.28 4.81 -7.66
CA ALA A 176 13.14 5.01 -8.83
C ALA A 176 14.55 4.44 -8.60
N GLN A 177 15.07 4.54 -7.37
CA GLN A 177 16.38 4.03 -7.00
C GLN A 177 16.42 2.51 -6.88
N PHE A 178 15.40 1.90 -6.26
CA PHE A 178 15.43 0.46 -5.93
C PHE A 178 14.62 -0.41 -6.90
N ARG A 179 13.69 0.18 -7.65
CA ARG A 179 12.82 -0.52 -8.61
C ARG A 179 12.14 -1.76 -8.04
N ARG A 180 11.67 -1.67 -6.79
CA ARG A 180 10.91 -2.75 -6.17
C ARG A 180 9.52 -2.85 -6.78
N THR A 181 8.96 -4.05 -6.81
CA THR A 181 7.57 -4.23 -7.18
C THR A 181 6.68 -3.65 -6.10
N VAL A 182 5.73 -2.79 -6.45
CA VAL A 182 4.84 -2.15 -5.48
C VAL A 182 3.39 -2.46 -5.81
N VAL A 183 2.64 -2.89 -4.80
CA VAL A 183 1.17 -2.95 -4.84
C VAL A 183 0.64 -1.95 -3.82
N PHE A 184 0.04 -0.90 -4.31
CA PHE A 184 -0.37 0.27 -3.56
C PHE A 184 -1.89 0.37 -3.53
N VAL A 185 -2.48 0.40 -2.36
CA VAL A 185 -3.92 0.60 -2.17
C VAL A 185 -4.17 2.04 -1.77
N THR A 186 -5.09 2.67 -2.47
CA THR A 186 -5.57 4.02 -2.14
C THR A 186 -7.03 4.20 -2.53
N HIS A 187 -7.69 5.19 -1.96
CA HIS A 187 -8.98 5.70 -2.40
C HIS A 187 -8.86 7.01 -3.20
N ASP A 188 -7.65 7.55 -3.31
CA ASP A 188 -7.34 8.78 -4.06
C ASP A 188 -6.88 8.43 -5.48
N LEU A 189 -7.68 8.84 -6.47
CA LEU A 189 -7.40 8.56 -7.87
C LEU A 189 -6.22 9.40 -8.41
N GLU A 190 -6.05 10.62 -7.92
CA GLU A 190 -4.91 11.47 -8.33
C GLU A 190 -3.59 10.87 -7.86
N GLU A 191 -3.54 10.40 -6.60
CA GLU A 191 -2.42 9.67 -6.04
C GLU A 191 -2.09 8.43 -6.88
N ALA A 192 -3.11 7.61 -7.20
CA ALA A 192 -2.92 6.42 -8.01
C ALA A 192 -2.33 6.74 -9.40
N ILE A 193 -2.83 7.78 -10.09
CA ILE A 193 -2.34 8.19 -11.43
C ILE A 193 -0.91 8.73 -11.34
N ALA A 194 -0.61 9.53 -10.32
CA ALA A 194 0.70 10.13 -10.16
C ALA A 194 1.81 9.08 -9.90
N LEU A 195 1.51 8.06 -9.10
CA LEU A 195 2.50 7.09 -8.64
C LEU A 195 2.68 5.89 -9.57
N SER A 196 1.61 5.40 -10.22
CA SER A 196 1.59 4.05 -10.77
C SER A 196 1.96 3.94 -12.25
N ASP A 197 2.38 2.74 -12.65
CA ASP A 197 2.48 2.33 -14.05
C ASP A 197 1.15 1.73 -14.54
N ARG A 198 0.32 1.22 -13.59
CA ARG A 198 -0.99 0.65 -13.88
C ARG A 198 -1.94 0.78 -12.69
N ILE A 199 -3.22 0.99 -13.00
CA ILE A 199 -4.29 1.08 -11.99
C ILE A 199 -5.29 -0.03 -12.21
N VAL A 200 -5.61 -0.75 -11.12
CA VAL A 200 -6.69 -1.74 -11.04
C VAL A 200 -7.88 -1.10 -10.34
N VAL A 201 -8.99 -0.97 -11.03
CA VAL A 201 -10.25 -0.45 -10.49
C VAL A 201 -11.10 -1.60 -9.97
N MET A 202 -11.51 -1.51 -8.70
CA MET A 202 -12.37 -2.51 -8.06
C MET A 202 -13.82 -2.03 -7.95
N THR A 203 -14.76 -2.97 -8.10
CA THR A 203 -16.19 -2.75 -7.84
C THR A 203 -16.46 -2.59 -6.34
N ALA A 204 -17.63 -2.04 -6.00
CA ALA A 204 -18.17 -2.14 -4.65
C ALA A 204 -18.32 -3.61 -4.21
N SER A 205 -18.43 -3.83 -2.87
CA SER A 205 -18.50 -5.20 -2.29
C SER A 205 -19.63 -6.06 -2.91
N PRO A 206 -19.36 -7.34 -3.26
CA PRO A 206 -18.04 -7.98 -3.23
C PRO A 206 -17.10 -7.39 -4.25
N GLY A 207 -15.83 -7.16 -3.84
CA GLY A 207 -14.83 -6.57 -4.72
C GLY A 207 -14.47 -7.50 -5.88
N ARG A 208 -14.64 -6.99 -7.10
CA ARG A 208 -14.21 -7.63 -8.35
C ARG A 208 -13.36 -6.62 -9.13
N ILE A 209 -12.57 -7.08 -10.08
CA ILE A 209 -11.90 -6.17 -11.00
C ILE A 209 -12.95 -5.65 -12.00
N LYS A 210 -13.11 -4.32 -12.05
CA LYS A 210 -13.94 -3.65 -13.03
C LYS A 210 -13.17 -3.34 -14.30
N ALA A 211 -11.99 -2.75 -14.15
CA ALA A 211 -11.11 -2.39 -15.26
C ALA A 211 -9.65 -2.31 -14.79
N ILE A 212 -8.73 -2.36 -15.75
CA ILE A 212 -7.29 -2.16 -15.54
C ILE A 212 -6.80 -1.15 -16.57
N TYR A 213 -6.13 -0.09 -16.10
CA TYR A 213 -5.66 1.00 -16.94
C TYR A 213 -4.13 1.11 -16.91
N PRO A 214 -3.45 1.11 -18.05
CA PRO A 214 -2.05 1.53 -18.11
C PRO A 214 -1.96 3.03 -17.90
N ILE A 215 -0.87 3.49 -17.27
CA ILE A 215 -0.59 4.89 -16.98
C ILE A 215 0.68 5.30 -17.73
N ASP A 216 0.51 5.69 -18.99
CA ASP A 216 1.60 6.06 -19.90
C ASP A 216 2.02 7.54 -19.69
N LEU A 217 2.28 7.92 -18.43
CA LEU A 217 2.85 9.21 -18.09
C LEU A 217 4.37 9.12 -18.00
N PRO A 218 5.12 10.16 -18.42
CA PRO A 218 6.58 10.14 -18.39
C PRO A 218 7.14 9.96 -16.95
N ARG A 219 8.33 9.38 -16.86
CA ARG A 219 9.12 9.30 -15.63
C ARG A 219 10.49 9.94 -15.85
N PRO A 220 11.15 10.56 -14.84
CA PRO A 220 10.69 10.68 -13.44
C PRO A 220 9.46 11.58 -13.31
N ARG A 221 8.65 11.35 -12.27
CA ARG A 221 7.45 12.14 -11.98
C ARG A 221 7.64 12.95 -10.70
N SER A 222 7.13 14.17 -10.69
CA SER A 222 6.84 14.95 -9.50
C SER A 222 5.32 14.94 -9.32
N VAL A 223 4.84 14.53 -8.15
CA VAL A 223 3.40 14.40 -7.87
C VAL A 223 2.66 15.71 -8.06
N THR A 224 3.29 16.84 -7.71
CA THR A 224 2.69 18.17 -7.87
C THR A 224 2.69 18.66 -9.31
N GLU A 225 3.70 18.29 -10.10
CA GLU A 225 3.87 18.79 -11.48
C GLU A 225 3.15 17.91 -12.49
N ILE A 226 3.13 16.58 -12.28
CA ILE A 226 2.51 15.63 -13.23
C ILE A 226 1.02 15.87 -13.41
N ARG A 227 0.36 16.49 -12.43
CA ARG A 227 -1.07 16.86 -12.50
C ARG A 227 -1.36 17.89 -13.61
N PHE A 228 -0.36 18.65 -14.03
CA PHE A 228 -0.48 19.62 -15.14
C PHE A 228 -0.20 18.98 -16.51
N HIS A 229 0.19 17.71 -16.56
CA HIS A 229 0.39 17.02 -17.83
C HIS A 229 -0.95 16.82 -18.55
N PRO A 230 -1.05 17.11 -19.87
CA PRO A 230 -2.32 17.04 -20.60
C PRO A 230 -3.03 15.68 -20.50
N ASP A 231 -2.25 14.60 -20.46
CA ASP A 231 -2.78 13.25 -20.36
C ASP A 231 -3.30 12.89 -18.96
N PHE A 232 -2.84 13.58 -17.91
CA PHE A 232 -3.30 13.33 -16.54
C PHE A 232 -4.81 13.55 -16.42
N GLY A 233 -5.32 14.67 -16.89
CA GLY A 233 -6.75 14.96 -16.86
C GLY A 233 -7.59 13.95 -17.65
N ARG A 234 -7.10 13.52 -18.83
CA ARG A 234 -7.76 12.50 -19.66
C ARG A 234 -7.82 11.15 -18.94
N LEU A 235 -6.73 10.72 -18.31
CA LEU A 235 -6.67 9.50 -17.52
C LEU A 235 -7.63 9.59 -16.33
N TYR A 236 -7.61 10.71 -15.60
CA TYR A 236 -8.51 10.94 -14.49
C TYR A 236 -9.98 10.81 -14.90
N GLU A 237 -10.41 11.53 -15.94
CA GLU A 237 -11.79 11.46 -16.44
C GLU A 237 -12.19 10.05 -16.87
N THR A 238 -11.27 9.34 -17.54
CA THR A 238 -11.53 8.00 -18.04
C THR A 238 -11.74 7.01 -16.90
N ILE A 239 -10.83 7.01 -15.92
CA ILE A 239 -10.89 6.09 -14.79
C ILE A 239 -12.04 6.47 -13.84
N TRP A 240 -12.28 7.78 -13.65
CA TRP A 240 -13.37 8.28 -12.82
C TRP A 240 -14.75 7.83 -13.34
N LYS A 241 -14.97 7.74 -14.65
CA LYS A 241 -16.22 7.21 -15.22
C LYS A 241 -16.55 5.81 -14.70
N ASP A 242 -15.55 4.94 -14.57
CA ASP A 242 -15.75 3.62 -14.00
C ASP A 242 -15.85 3.62 -12.47
N LEU A 243 -15.11 4.50 -11.81
CA LEU A 243 -15.02 4.52 -10.35
C LEU A 243 -16.26 5.17 -9.69
N LYS A 244 -16.80 6.24 -10.27
CA LYS A 244 -17.88 7.06 -9.68
C LYS A 244 -19.15 6.25 -9.33
N ASP A 245 -19.55 5.32 -10.20
CA ASP A 245 -20.73 4.50 -9.98
C ASP A 245 -20.51 3.52 -8.83
N GLU A 246 -19.30 2.96 -8.73
CA GLU A 246 -18.91 2.06 -7.64
C GLU A 246 -18.84 2.82 -6.30
N VAL A 247 -18.32 4.04 -6.31
CA VAL A 247 -18.30 4.91 -5.11
C VAL A 247 -19.72 5.20 -4.64
N ARG A 248 -20.64 5.51 -5.56
CA ARG A 248 -22.05 5.73 -5.25
C ARG A 248 -22.70 4.48 -4.63
N VAL A 249 -22.53 3.33 -5.26
CA VAL A 249 -23.05 2.05 -4.74
C VAL A 249 -22.46 1.73 -3.36
N GLY A 250 -21.16 1.94 -3.17
CA GLY A 250 -20.48 1.75 -1.88
C GLY A 250 -21.06 2.65 -0.79
N TYR A 251 -21.31 3.93 -1.11
CA TYR A 251 -21.89 4.90 -0.18
C TYR A 251 -23.33 4.54 0.22
N GLU A 252 -24.20 4.20 -0.74
CA GLU A 252 -25.57 3.78 -0.48
C GLU A 252 -25.67 2.54 0.42
N ARG A 253 -24.73 1.59 0.25
CA ARG A 253 -24.67 0.39 1.10
C ARG A 253 -24.19 0.70 2.51
N SER A 254 -23.21 1.58 2.67
CA SER A 254 -22.72 1.98 4.00
C SER A 254 -23.81 2.66 4.84
N GLN A 255 -24.69 3.44 4.21
CA GLN A 255 -25.84 4.08 4.89
C GLN A 255 -26.90 3.07 5.35
N LYS A 256 -27.13 2.00 4.57
CA LYS A 256 -28.08 0.94 4.93
C LYS A 256 -27.58 0.00 6.03
N SER A 257 -26.29 0.02 6.33
CA SER A 257 -25.65 -0.85 7.34
C SER A 257 -25.57 -0.21 8.73
N LEU A 258 -25.94 1.08 8.87
CA LEU A 258 -26.01 1.76 10.16
C LEU A 258 -27.31 1.30 10.86
N PRO A 259 -27.21 0.65 12.06
CA PRO A 259 -28.40 0.40 12.87
C PRO A 259 -28.97 1.75 13.31
N GLY A 260 -30.27 1.96 13.07
CA GLY A 260 -31.04 3.08 13.60
C GLY A 260 -31.12 3.08 15.11
#